data_449dca6ac89a2481614bf10ccf8d0ad9
#
_entry.id   449dca6ac89a2481614bf10ccf8d0ad9
#
_cell.length_a   1.000
_cell.length_b   1.000
_cell.length_c   1.000
_cell.angle_alpha   90.00
_cell.angle_beta   90.00
_cell.angle_gamma   90.00
#
_symmetry.space_group_name_H-M   'P 1'
#
loop_
_entity.id
_entity.type
_entity.pdbx_description
1 polymer ?
#
loop_
_entity_poly.entity_id
_entity_poly.type
_entity_poly.pdbx_seq_one_letter_code
_entity_poly.pdbx_strand_id
1 'polypeptide(L)'
;AHGHGDDHGAHEEDDGFDPQDMRYMGGLRGRMRTTYIVYMIGALALAGIFPLAGFWSKDEILLHAQTHETPIFIVLALAALGTAFYVGRQLIMTFFGKPRHAAAEHAHESPPLMTRPLVVLAILTILGGLLNLPYLSAAEAERNDMHPHGFWLLLEQWEEHSIPAFELSEEGI
;
A
#
# COMPACT_ATOMS: atom_id res chain seq x y z
N ALA A 1 7.65 65.61 -14.76
CA ALA A 1 8.53 64.53 -14.38
C ALA A 1 7.68 63.26 -14.28
N HIS A 2 7.67 62.46 -15.36
CA HIS A 2 7.01 61.14 -15.40
C HIS A 2 8.06 60.12 -14.98
N GLY A 3 7.87 59.51 -13.83
CA GLY A 3 8.60 58.32 -13.42
C GLY A 3 7.97 57.11 -14.08
N HIS A 4 8.69 56.51 -15.00
CA HIS A 4 8.39 55.17 -15.53
C HIS A 4 8.82 54.17 -14.46
N GLY A 5 7.85 53.51 -13.86
CA GLY A 5 8.08 52.32 -13.04
C GLY A 5 8.32 51.14 -13.97
N ASP A 6 9.57 50.69 -14.05
CA ASP A 6 9.93 49.44 -14.72
C ASP A 6 9.38 48.28 -13.89
N ASP A 7 8.27 47.75 -14.35
CA ASP A 7 7.71 46.47 -13.89
C ASP A 7 8.63 45.36 -14.41
N HIS A 8 9.66 45.05 -13.64
CA HIS A 8 10.42 43.81 -13.85
C HIS A 8 9.54 42.63 -13.45
N GLY A 9 8.67 42.25 -14.37
CA GLY A 9 8.10 40.91 -14.34
C GLY A 9 9.24 39.90 -14.29
N ALA A 10 9.49 39.38 -13.10
CA ALA A 10 10.35 38.22 -12.93
C ALA A 10 9.79 37.13 -13.82
N HIS A 11 10.43 36.89 -14.96
CA HIS A 11 10.29 35.67 -15.71
C HIS A 11 10.78 34.57 -14.74
N GLU A 12 9.86 33.89 -14.06
CA GLU A 12 10.16 32.59 -13.49
C GLU A 12 10.59 31.75 -14.70
N GLU A 13 11.89 31.55 -14.84
CA GLU A 13 12.42 30.57 -15.75
C GLU A 13 11.75 29.25 -15.34
N ASP A 14 10.88 28.73 -16.22
CA ASP A 14 10.33 27.41 -16.11
C ASP A 14 11.53 26.44 -16.23
N ASP A 15 12.11 26.10 -15.09
CA ASP A 15 13.26 25.20 -15.00
C ASP A 15 12.85 23.74 -15.30
N GLY A 16 11.63 23.51 -15.78
CA GLY A 16 11.07 22.19 -16.07
C GLY A 16 10.84 21.37 -14.80
N PHE A 17 10.73 22.03 -13.64
CA PHE A 17 10.46 21.37 -12.38
C PHE A 17 9.02 20.83 -12.33
N ASP A 18 8.89 19.51 -12.19
CA ASP A 18 7.63 18.85 -11.93
C ASP A 18 7.59 18.39 -10.47
N PRO A 19 6.67 18.93 -9.64
CA PRO A 19 6.50 18.54 -8.25
C PRO A 19 6.12 17.05 -8.08
N GLN A 20 5.60 16.40 -9.11
CA GLN A 20 5.20 14.99 -9.09
C GLN A 20 6.35 14.05 -9.48
N ASP A 21 7.41 14.57 -10.08
CA ASP A 21 8.54 13.74 -10.49
C ASP A 21 9.45 13.40 -9.31
N MET A 22 9.51 12.12 -8.98
CA MET A 22 10.35 11.59 -7.90
C MET A 22 11.84 11.87 -8.09
N ARG A 23 12.29 12.20 -9.29
CA ARG A 23 13.69 12.53 -9.58
C ARG A 23 14.14 13.83 -8.90
N TYR A 24 13.20 14.74 -8.64
CA TYR A 24 13.44 15.98 -7.92
C TYR A 24 13.27 15.87 -6.41
N MET A 25 12.70 14.75 -5.93
CA MET A 25 12.51 14.46 -4.51
C MET A 25 13.81 13.94 -3.88
N GLY A 26 13.78 13.66 -2.61
CA GLY A 26 14.86 13.05 -1.82
C GLY A 26 14.96 13.65 -0.43
N GLY A 27 15.40 12.85 0.54
CA GLY A 27 15.65 13.30 1.90
C GLY A 27 14.44 13.77 2.70
N LEU A 28 13.21 13.47 2.24
CA LEU A 28 11.98 13.95 2.88
C LEU A 28 11.70 13.29 4.23
N ARG A 29 12.36 12.17 4.55
CA ARG A 29 12.20 11.43 5.81
C ARG A 29 12.31 12.30 7.07
N GLY A 30 13.24 13.26 7.07
CA GLY A 30 13.48 14.12 8.23
C GLY A 30 12.49 15.29 8.34
N ARG A 31 11.94 15.74 7.22
CA ARG A 31 11.07 16.91 7.12
C ARG A 31 9.59 16.56 7.22
N MET A 32 9.19 15.40 6.70
CA MET A 32 7.82 14.90 6.66
C MET A 32 7.72 13.56 7.39
N ARG A 33 7.94 13.58 8.71
CA ARG A 33 8.04 12.35 9.51
C ARG A 33 6.75 11.55 9.57
N THR A 34 5.62 12.22 9.75
CA THR A 34 4.31 11.56 9.83
C THR A 34 3.97 10.95 8.48
N THR A 35 4.09 11.73 7.41
CA THR A 35 3.88 11.25 6.04
C THR A 35 4.80 10.08 5.71
N TYR A 36 6.07 10.15 6.08
CA TYR A 36 7.02 9.05 5.87
C TYR A 36 6.61 7.76 6.57
N ILE A 37 6.22 7.82 7.85
CA ILE A 37 5.83 6.63 8.63
C ILE A 37 4.58 5.99 8.04
N VAL A 38 3.57 6.80 7.75
CA VAL A 38 2.30 6.31 7.18
C VAL A 38 2.51 5.71 5.79
N TYR A 39 3.31 6.40 4.96
CA TYR A 39 3.68 5.90 3.64
C TYR A 39 4.46 4.60 3.73
N MET A 40 5.40 4.47 4.66
CA MET A 40 6.17 3.25 4.90
C MET A 40 5.25 2.07 5.24
N ILE A 41 4.30 2.26 6.15
CA ILE A 41 3.34 1.22 6.53
C ILE A 41 2.50 0.78 5.33
N GLY A 42 1.96 1.73 4.55
CA GLY A 42 1.22 1.44 3.34
C GLY A 42 2.06 0.73 2.28
N ALA A 43 3.29 1.16 2.09
CA ALA A 43 4.24 0.58 1.15
C ALA A 43 4.59 -0.88 1.50
N LEU A 44 4.84 -1.16 2.79
CA LEU A 44 5.10 -2.52 3.27
C LEU A 44 3.85 -3.41 3.14
N ALA A 45 2.66 -2.88 3.42
CA ALA A 45 1.41 -3.61 3.23
C ALA A 45 1.17 -3.92 1.75
N LEU A 46 1.39 -2.95 0.86
CA LEU A 46 1.26 -3.14 -0.58
C LEU A 46 2.30 -4.12 -1.13
N ALA A 47 3.51 -4.12 -0.60
CA ALA A 47 4.54 -5.11 -0.92
C ALA A 47 4.17 -6.52 -0.45
N GLY A 48 3.24 -6.66 0.49
CA GLY A 48 2.83 -7.94 1.06
C GLY A 48 3.80 -8.44 2.12
N ILE A 49 4.22 -7.55 3.03
CA ILE A 49 5.14 -7.92 4.12
C ILE A 49 4.35 -8.29 5.38
N PHE A 50 4.64 -9.48 5.90
CA PHE A 50 4.11 -9.94 7.18
C PHE A 50 4.46 -8.95 8.32
N PRO A 51 3.58 -8.66 9.27
CA PRO A 51 2.21 -9.18 9.49
C PRO A 51 1.08 -8.25 8.99
N LEU A 52 1.33 -7.40 7.98
CA LEU A 52 0.38 -6.40 7.51
C LEU A 52 -0.78 -7.02 6.69
N ALA A 53 -1.91 -6.32 6.63
CA ALA A 53 -3.12 -6.81 5.98
C ALA A 53 -2.91 -7.26 4.52
N GLY A 54 -2.07 -6.54 3.76
CA GLY A 54 -1.77 -6.88 2.37
C GLY A 54 -0.99 -8.18 2.15
N PHE A 55 -0.33 -8.70 3.18
CA PHE A 55 0.31 -10.02 3.12
C PHE A 55 -0.75 -11.12 2.95
N TRP A 56 -1.75 -11.15 3.81
CA TRP A 56 -2.79 -12.19 3.85
C TRP A 56 -3.56 -12.27 2.55
N SER A 57 -4.04 -11.14 2.03
CA SER A 57 -4.79 -11.12 0.78
C SER A 57 -3.96 -11.59 -0.42
N LYS A 58 -2.69 -11.23 -0.49
CA LYS A 58 -1.79 -11.70 -1.56
C LYS A 58 -1.48 -13.18 -1.46
N ASP A 59 -1.23 -13.67 -0.25
CA ASP A 59 -0.90 -15.06 0.00
C ASP A 59 -2.07 -15.98 -0.38
N GLU A 60 -3.29 -15.61 0.01
CA GLU A 60 -4.50 -16.34 -0.33
C GLU A 60 -4.77 -16.39 -1.85
N ILE A 61 -4.64 -15.25 -2.55
CA ILE A 61 -4.80 -15.19 -4.00
C ILE A 61 -3.74 -16.07 -4.70
N LEU A 62 -2.49 -15.99 -4.25
CA LEU A 62 -1.40 -16.77 -4.84
C LEU A 62 -1.59 -18.27 -4.58
N LEU A 63 -2.02 -18.65 -3.37
CA LEU A 63 -2.29 -20.05 -3.01
C LEU A 63 -3.42 -20.62 -3.87
N HIS A 64 -4.52 -19.88 -4.03
CA HIS A 64 -5.63 -20.27 -4.87
C HIS A 64 -5.22 -20.43 -6.34
N ALA A 65 -4.45 -19.51 -6.89
CA ALA A 65 -3.93 -19.58 -8.24
C ALA A 65 -2.98 -20.78 -8.43
N GLN A 66 -2.19 -21.13 -7.42
CA GLN A 66 -1.27 -22.27 -7.48
C GLN A 66 -2.01 -23.61 -7.59
N THR A 67 -3.16 -23.74 -6.93
CA THR A 67 -3.92 -24.99 -6.93
C THR A 67 -4.72 -25.22 -8.21
N HIS A 68 -5.13 -24.16 -8.89
CA HIS A 68 -6.01 -24.26 -10.07
C HIS A 68 -5.28 -24.04 -11.40
N GLU A 69 -4.37 -23.06 -11.48
CA GLU A 69 -3.80 -22.62 -12.77
C GLU A 69 -2.33 -22.19 -12.62
N THR A 70 -1.38 -23.08 -12.83
CA THR A 70 0.06 -22.81 -12.73
C THR A 70 0.52 -21.57 -13.55
N PRO A 71 0.06 -21.34 -14.80
CA PRO A 71 0.48 -20.16 -15.56
C PRO A 71 0.03 -18.86 -14.90
N ILE A 72 -1.18 -18.83 -14.34
CA ILE A 72 -1.73 -17.66 -13.64
C ILE A 72 -0.92 -17.39 -12.38
N PHE A 73 -0.60 -18.41 -11.61
CA PHE A 73 0.28 -18.29 -10.44
C PHE A 73 1.61 -17.63 -10.77
N ILE A 74 2.28 -18.05 -11.85
CA ILE A 74 3.58 -17.46 -12.26
C ILE A 74 3.43 -15.98 -12.58
N VAL A 75 2.40 -15.59 -13.33
CA VAL A 75 2.15 -14.19 -13.68
C VAL A 75 1.88 -13.36 -12.44
N LEU A 76 1.04 -13.84 -11.52
CA LEU A 76 0.71 -13.14 -10.27
C LEU A 76 1.94 -13.03 -9.35
N ALA A 77 2.77 -14.06 -9.26
CA ALA A 77 4.00 -14.03 -8.47
C ALA A 77 5.00 -13.01 -9.03
N LEU A 78 5.17 -12.94 -10.35
CA LEU A 78 6.00 -11.93 -11.00
C LEU A 78 5.43 -10.51 -10.79
N ALA A 79 4.11 -10.34 -10.85
CA ALA A 79 3.44 -9.07 -10.58
C ALA A 79 3.63 -8.64 -9.11
N ALA A 80 3.56 -9.57 -8.16
CA ALA A 80 3.82 -9.30 -6.75
C ALA A 80 5.27 -8.86 -6.51
N LEU A 81 6.24 -9.54 -7.15
CA LEU A 81 7.65 -9.16 -7.10
C LEU A 81 7.88 -7.77 -7.72
N GLY A 82 7.27 -7.49 -8.88
CA GLY A 82 7.31 -6.18 -9.53
C GLY A 82 6.73 -5.09 -8.63
N THR A 83 5.64 -5.38 -7.94
CA THR A 83 5.02 -4.45 -6.97
C THR A 83 5.99 -4.11 -5.84
N ALA A 84 6.61 -5.09 -5.22
CA ALA A 84 7.58 -4.88 -4.15
C ALA A 84 8.79 -4.04 -4.64
N PHE A 85 9.25 -4.30 -5.86
CA PHE A 85 10.35 -3.56 -6.46
C PHE A 85 10.01 -2.09 -6.70
N TYR A 86 8.88 -1.78 -7.37
CA TYR A 86 8.56 -0.39 -7.69
C TYR A 86 8.21 0.42 -6.43
N VAL A 87 7.53 -0.19 -5.46
CA VAL A 87 7.21 0.46 -4.18
C VAL A 87 8.49 0.74 -3.39
N GLY A 88 9.41 -0.21 -3.33
CA GLY A 88 10.71 -0.02 -2.70
C GLY A 88 11.53 1.09 -3.37
N ARG A 89 11.57 1.12 -4.71
CA ARG A 89 12.20 2.19 -5.47
C ARG A 89 11.59 3.56 -5.16
N GLN A 90 10.26 3.66 -5.17
CA GLN A 90 9.54 4.89 -4.87
C GLN A 90 9.86 5.40 -3.47
N LEU A 91 9.85 4.51 -2.47
CA LEU A 91 10.20 4.84 -1.09
C LEU A 91 11.62 5.41 -0.97
N ILE A 92 12.59 4.73 -1.58
CA ILE A 92 14.00 5.14 -1.53
C ILE A 92 14.19 6.48 -2.24
N MET A 93 13.61 6.67 -3.41
CA MET A 93 13.79 7.89 -4.19
C MET A 93 13.16 9.12 -3.52
N THR A 94 12.04 8.94 -2.82
CA THR A 94 11.29 10.05 -2.21
C THR A 94 11.82 10.42 -0.82
N PHE A 95 12.07 9.44 0.03
CA PHE A 95 12.33 9.69 1.46
C PHE A 95 13.80 9.60 1.85
N PHE A 96 14.61 8.89 1.07
CA PHE A 96 16.03 8.68 1.39
C PHE A 96 16.94 9.51 0.49
N GLY A 97 18.21 9.57 0.88
CA GLY A 97 19.23 10.33 0.19
C GLY A 97 19.24 11.82 0.55
N LYS A 98 19.81 12.62 -0.34
CA LYS A 98 19.85 14.08 -0.22
C LYS A 98 18.74 14.72 -1.05
N PRO A 99 18.19 15.88 -0.63
CA PRO A 99 17.29 16.64 -1.48
C PRO A 99 17.94 16.92 -2.85
N ARG A 100 17.19 16.75 -3.91
CA ARG A 100 17.70 16.92 -5.28
C ARG A 100 17.23 18.21 -5.93
N HIS A 101 16.29 18.90 -5.29
CA HIS A 101 15.77 20.20 -5.72
C HIS A 101 15.48 21.10 -4.52
N ALA A 102 15.51 22.41 -4.70
CA ALA A 102 15.24 23.38 -3.65
C ALA A 102 13.87 23.20 -3.00
N ALA A 103 12.84 22.82 -3.78
CA ALA A 103 11.51 22.52 -3.26
C ALA A 103 11.52 21.36 -2.23
N ALA A 104 12.37 20.35 -2.42
CA ALA A 104 12.51 19.25 -1.46
C ALA A 104 13.25 19.70 -0.19
N GLU A 105 14.11 20.73 -0.27
CA GLU A 105 14.78 21.31 0.89
C GLU A 105 13.83 22.12 1.78
N HIS A 106 12.82 22.74 1.19
CA HIS A 106 11.82 23.55 1.90
C HIS A 106 10.53 22.78 2.20
N ALA A 107 10.48 21.49 1.89
CA ALA A 107 9.32 20.66 2.18
C ALA A 107 9.03 20.60 3.69
N HIS A 108 7.76 20.70 4.05
CA HIS A 108 7.25 20.64 5.40
C HIS A 108 6.11 19.61 5.50
N GLU A 109 5.79 19.21 6.72
CA GLU A 109 4.74 18.21 6.95
C GLU A 109 3.38 18.72 6.47
N SER A 110 2.59 17.81 5.92
CA SER A 110 1.22 18.11 5.48
C SER A 110 0.32 18.48 6.66
N PRO A 111 -0.69 19.34 6.44
CA PRO A 111 -1.59 19.77 7.51
C PRO A 111 -2.32 18.57 8.14
N PRO A 112 -2.72 18.68 9.43
CA PRO A 112 -3.36 17.59 10.16
C PRO A 112 -4.64 17.04 9.52
N LEU A 113 -5.34 17.85 8.73
CA LEU A 113 -6.53 17.43 8.00
C LEU A 113 -6.22 16.34 6.96
N MET A 114 -5.02 16.37 6.38
CA MET A 114 -4.56 15.39 5.40
C MET A 114 -3.88 14.18 6.07
N THR A 115 -3.11 14.41 7.13
CA THR A 115 -2.34 13.34 7.78
C THR A 115 -3.19 12.45 8.70
N ARG A 116 -4.24 12.99 9.35
CA ARG A 116 -5.11 12.21 10.24
C ARG A 116 -5.79 11.02 9.57
N PRO A 117 -6.44 11.16 8.41
CA PRO A 117 -7.03 10.01 7.71
C PRO A 117 -5.99 8.94 7.35
N LEU A 118 -4.79 9.37 6.93
CA LEU A 118 -3.71 8.46 6.59
C LEU A 118 -3.20 7.68 7.80
N VAL A 119 -3.11 8.33 8.97
CA VAL A 119 -2.75 7.66 10.22
C VAL A 119 -3.79 6.63 10.63
N VAL A 120 -5.08 6.96 10.50
CA VAL A 120 -6.17 6.01 10.76
C VAL A 120 -6.07 4.79 9.85
N LEU A 121 -5.84 4.99 8.54
CA LEU A 121 -5.66 3.90 7.57
C LEU A 121 -4.43 3.05 7.89
N ALA A 122 -3.33 3.67 8.31
CA ALA A 122 -2.13 2.94 8.71
C ALA A 122 -2.37 2.05 9.94
N ILE A 123 -3.11 2.58 10.93
CA ILE A 123 -3.51 1.81 12.12
C ILE A 123 -4.41 0.64 11.70
N LEU A 124 -5.42 0.88 10.86
CA LEU A 124 -6.31 -0.18 10.38
C LEU A 124 -5.56 -1.25 9.57
N THR A 125 -4.54 -0.86 8.81
CA THR A 125 -3.68 -1.79 8.07
C THR A 125 -2.90 -2.72 9.00
N ILE A 126 -2.38 -2.20 10.10
CA ILE A 126 -1.68 -3.00 11.12
C ILE A 126 -2.68 -3.89 11.86
N LEU A 127 -3.79 -3.32 12.33
CA LEU A 127 -4.80 -4.07 13.07
C LEU A 127 -5.42 -5.17 12.21
N GLY A 128 -5.75 -4.89 10.96
CA GLY A 128 -6.30 -5.87 10.02
C GLY A 128 -5.33 -7.02 9.76
N GLY A 129 -4.03 -6.73 9.69
CA GLY A 129 -3.01 -7.78 9.59
C GLY A 129 -2.90 -8.64 10.85
N LEU A 130 -2.93 -8.00 12.03
CA LEU A 130 -2.85 -8.69 13.32
C LEU A 130 -4.10 -9.53 13.61
N LEU A 131 -5.28 -9.10 13.17
CA LEU A 131 -6.51 -9.88 13.30
C LEU A 131 -6.47 -11.21 12.53
N ASN A 132 -5.66 -11.30 11.48
CA ASN A 132 -5.47 -12.53 10.72
C ASN A 132 -4.44 -13.49 11.34
N LEU A 133 -3.68 -13.08 12.36
CA LEU A 133 -2.76 -13.99 13.06
C LEU A 133 -3.45 -15.20 13.71
N PRO A 134 -4.63 -15.09 14.36
CA PRO A 134 -5.36 -16.23 14.88
C PRO A 134 -5.81 -17.25 13.80
N TYR A 135 -5.94 -16.82 12.54
CA TYR A 135 -6.25 -17.71 11.43
C TYR A 135 -5.15 -18.78 11.23
N LEU A 136 -3.88 -18.45 11.40
CA LEU A 136 -2.80 -19.45 11.36
C LEU A 136 -2.93 -20.49 12.46
N SER A 137 -3.31 -20.06 13.66
CA SER A 137 -3.56 -21.00 14.77
C SER A 137 -4.82 -21.83 14.56
N ALA A 138 -5.82 -21.30 13.86
CA ALA A 138 -7.03 -22.04 13.49
C ALA A 138 -6.74 -23.08 12.40
N ALA A 139 -5.94 -22.75 11.39
CA ALA A 139 -5.50 -23.69 10.37
C ALA A 139 -4.62 -24.83 10.92
N GLU A 140 -3.81 -24.55 11.94
CA GLU A 140 -3.08 -25.59 12.69
C GLU A 140 -4.02 -26.43 13.57
N ALA A 141 -5.06 -25.83 14.15
CA ALA A 141 -6.06 -26.50 14.96
C ALA A 141 -6.93 -27.45 14.10
N GLU A 142 -7.29 -27.06 12.89
CA GLU A 142 -8.02 -27.91 11.95
C GLU A 142 -7.19 -29.12 11.50
N ARG A 143 -5.88 -28.94 11.31
CA ARG A 143 -4.96 -30.06 11.04
C ARG A 143 -4.88 -31.06 12.19
N ASN A 144 -5.19 -30.64 13.42
CA ASN A 144 -5.13 -31.42 14.64
C ASN A 144 -6.52 -31.82 15.19
N ASP A 145 -7.59 -31.79 14.37
CA ASP A 145 -9.00 -32.05 14.75
C ASP A 145 -9.52 -31.16 15.91
N MET A 146 -8.94 -29.97 16.10
CA MET A 146 -9.46 -28.99 17.06
C MET A 146 -10.38 -28.00 16.35
N HIS A 147 -11.62 -27.91 16.82
CA HIS A 147 -12.59 -26.95 16.27
C HIS A 147 -12.14 -25.50 16.45
N PRO A 148 -12.00 -24.71 15.38
CA PRO A 148 -11.67 -23.29 15.51
C PRO A 148 -12.83 -22.54 16.15
N HIS A 149 -12.56 -21.82 17.22
CA HIS A 149 -13.53 -20.94 17.87
C HIS A 149 -13.12 -19.49 17.67
N GLY A 150 -14.02 -18.65 17.14
CA GLY A 150 -13.78 -17.22 17.12
C GLY A 150 -14.46 -16.44 16.00
N PHE A 151 -14.05 -15.20 15.87
CA PHE A 151 -14.54 -14.20 14.91
C PHE A 151 -14.53 -14.69 13.44
N TRP A 152 -13.61 -15.57 13.08
CA TRP A 152 -13.47 -16.13 11.73
C TRP A 152 -14.65 -17.03 11.32
N LEU A 153 -15.21 -17.80 12.24
CA LEU A 153 -16.43 -18.58 11.98
C LEU A 153 -17.62 -17.67 11.65
N LEU A 154 -17.69 -16.48 12.25
CA LEU A 154 -18.72 -15.51 11.95
C LEU A 154 -18.54 -14.89 10.56
N LEU A 155 -17.29 -14.64 10.14
CA LEU A 155 -17.00 -14.15 8.79
C LEU A 155 -17.26 -15.19 7.72
N GLU A 156 -16.85 -16.44 7.94
CA GLU A 156 -17.08 -17.56 7.03
C GLU A 156 -18.58 -17.85 6.84
N GLN A 157 -19.33 -17.88 7.94
CA GLN A 157 -20.80 -17.97 7.88
C GLN A 157 -21.45 -16.78 7.18
N TRP A 158 -20.88 -15.59 7.32
CA TRP A 158 -21.38 -14.39 6.67
C TRP A 158 -21.07 -14.41 5.16
N GLU A 159 -19.89 -14.89 4.76
CA GLU A 159 -19.52 -15.10 3.36
C GLU A 159 -20.42 -16.12 2.68
N GLU A 160 -20.64 -17.29 3.28
CA GLU A 160 -21.55 -18.32 2.73
C GLU A 160 -22.97 -17.80 2.54
N HIS A 161 -23.46 -16.92 3.43
CA HIS A 161 -24.79 -16.32 3.32
C HIS A 161 -24.87 -15.12 2.38
N SER A 162 -23.77 -14.42 2.17
CA SER A 162 -23.74 -13.14 1.43
C SER A 162 -23.43 -13.32 -0.06
N ILE A 163 -22.78 -14.42 -0.42
CA ILE A 163 -22.48 -14.76 -1.81
C ILE A 163 -23.42 -15.92 -2.19
N PRO A 164 -24.54 -15.68 -2.91
CA PRO A 164 -25.32 -16.76 -3.46
C PRO A 164 -24.38 -17.56 -4.37
N ALA A 165 -24.24 -18.86 -4.10
CA ALA A 165 -23.47 -19.75 -4.93
C ALA A 165 -23.94 -19.57 -6.38
N PHE A 166 -23.08 -18.96 -7.20
CA PHE A 166 -23.29 -18.93 -8.63
C PHE A 166 -22.97 -20.33 -9.15
N GLU A 167 -23.92 -21.24 -8.98
CA GLU A 167 -23.90 -22.53 -9.64
C GLU A 167 -23.92 -22.26 -11.15
N LEU A 168 -22.74 -22.32 -11.77
CA LEU A 168 -22.68 -22.54 -13.21
C LEU A 168 -23.34 -23.90 -13.44
N SER A 169 -24.60 -23.86 -13.83
CA SER A 169 -25.30 -25.03 -14.34
C SER A 169 -24.50 -25.60 -15.51
N GLU A 170 -23.86 -26.72 -15.32
CA GLU A 170 -23.22 -27.51 -16.38
C GLU A 170 -24.23 -28.16 -17.32
N GLU A 171 -25.47 -27.68 -17.39
CA GLU A 171 -26.46 -28.11 -18.37
C GLU A 171 -26.47 -27.14 -19.56
N GLY A 172 -25.60 -27.39 -20.54
CA GLY A 172 -25.69 -26.65 -21.80
C GLY A 172 -24.45 -26.64 -22.67
N ILE A 173 -23.81 -27.81 -22.88
CA ILE A 173 -23.02 -28.04 -24.11
C ILE A 173 -23.31 -29.47 -24.60
#